data_77ec8db723ca86b434db4214bdaf0391
#
_entry.id   77ec8db723ca86b434db4214bdaf0391
#
_cell.length_a   1.000
_cell.length_b   1.000
_cell.length_c   1.000
_cell.angle_alpha   90.00
_cell.angle_beta   90.00
_cell.angle_gamma   90.00
#
_symmetry.space_group_name_H-M   'P 1'
#
loop_
_entity.id
_entity.type
_entity.pdbx_description
1 polymer ?
#
loop_
_entity_poly.entity_id
_entity_poly.type
_entity_poly.pdbx_seq_one_letter_code
_entity_poly.pdbx_strand_id
1 'polypeptide(L)'
;MKIIKQKTKTLATKDNGRSSDAVSPNFIYGCLGGCMSSYCYVGRYNHDKVYVNENTDDVLVSLINWVDKQPWPKVPNQCDDKYYIIDIGCSTDVPLMGKHYNWQKVFNHFNFRDRIKSTFATKYPSMFHPETYELEPGKHRIRVSLMPQKYSDVLEPNTDLISDRIQSIPRLQKYMEVHINFSPIIYEVGWLDEYRKLFEEVKAAGVDVKCECIFLTHNKFQHERNSEEVRELLWKPEIQEAKDSEYAPDNIRYEWQLKKQMIKDFTNLYSEYFDPGNIRYIF
;
A
#
# COMPACT_ATOMS: atom_id res chain seq x y z
N MET A 1 -7.98 -12.07 -17.07
CA MET A 1 -6.92 -11.04 -17.16
C MET A 1 -5.73 -11.59 -17.94
N LYS A 2 -5.12 -10.80 -18.83
CA LYS A 2 -4.02 -11.22 -19.70
C LYS A 2 -2.68 -10.66 -19.18
N ILE A 3 -1.67 -11.55 -19.02
CA ILE A 3 -0.30 -11.14 -18.68
C ILE A 3 0.47 -10.91 -19.96
N ILE A 4 1.09 -9.74 -20.10
CA ILE A 4 1.87 -9.32 -21.27
C ILE A 4 3.29 -9.01 -20.83
N LYS A 5 4.27 -9.67 -21.42
CA LYS A 5 5.69 -9.38 -21.23
C LYS A 5 6.13 -8.33 -22.24
N GLN A 6 6.76 -7.27 -21.78
CA GLN A 6 7.25 -6.20 -22.64
C GLN A 6 8.34 -5.37 -21.97
N LYS A 7 9.11 -4.64 -22.76
CA LYS A 7 9.97 -3.58 -22.24
C LYS A 7 9.15 -2.32 -21.98
N THR A 8 9.37 -1.68 -20.83
CA THR A 8 8.63 -0.48 -20.43
C THR A 8 9.58 0.63 -19.98
N LYS A 9 9.04 1.82 -19.70
CA LYS A 9 9.76 2.90 -19.03
C LYS A 9 10.26 2.39 -17.67
N THR A 10 11.53 2.67 -17.35
CA THR A 10 12.19 2.09 -16.18
C THR A 10 11.71 2.63 -14.84
N LEU A 11 11.54 3.94 -14.73
CA LEU A 11 11.10 4.61 -13.50
C LEU A 11 9.92 5.53 -13.77
N ALA A 12 9.07 5.69 -12.76
CA ALA A 12 8.04 6.70 -12.69
C ALA A 12 8.26 7.59 -11.46
N THR A 13 7.91 8.86 -11.57
CA THR A 13 7.88 9.80 -10.45
C THR A 13 6.53 9.67 -9.70
N LYS A 14 6.56 9.91 -8.39
CA LYS A 14 5.39 9.94 -7.54
C LYS A 14 5.18 11.34 -6.97
N ASP A 15 3.93 11.71 -6.75
CA ASP A 15 3.54 13.02 -6.25
C ASP A 15 3.80 13.21 -4.75
N ASN A 16 3.99 12.13 -4.02
CA ASN A 16 4.17 12.20 -2.57
C ASN A 16 5.26 11.23 -2.10
N GLY A 17 5.95 11.63 -1.03
CA GLY A 17 6.98 10.87 -0.35
C GLY A 17 6.54 10.39 1.02
N ARG A 18 5.36 9.78 1.19
CA ARG A 18 4.86 9.33 2.49
C ARG A 18 5.21 7.88 2.80
N SER A 19 4.71 6.95 1.99
CA SER A 19 5.03 5.52 2.16
C SER A 19 6.40 5.16 1.62
N SER A 20 6.82 5.86 0.57
CA SER A 20 8.12 5.70 -0.10
C SER A 20 8.57 7.02 -0.70
N ASP A 21 9.86 7.12 -1.01
CA ASP A 21 10.40 8.28 -1.70
C ASP A 21 9.83 8.43 -3.13
N ALA A 22 10.07 9.57 -3.74
CA ALA A 22 9.34 10.06 -4.92
C ALA A 22 9.62 9.30 -6.24
N VAL A 23 10.13 8.09 -6.18
CA VAL A 23 10.39 7.24 -7.34
C VAL A 23 9.77 5.86 -7.19
N SER A 24 9.31 5.32 -8.30
CA SER A 24 8.78 3.96 -8.38
C SER A 24 9.39 3.21 -9.56
N PRO A 25 10.08 2.09 -9.32
CA PRO A 25 10.55 1.23 -10.39
C PRO A 25 9.38 0.49 -11.03
N ASN A 26 9.37 0.45 -12.36
CA ASN A 26 8.31 -0.23 -13.12
C ASN A 26 8.67 -1.69 -13.38
N PHE A 27 8.61 -2.53 -12.36
CA PHE A 27 8.78 -3.98 -12.52
C PHE A 27 7.53 -4.64 -13.11
N ILE A 28 6.37 -4.29 -12.59
CA ILE A 28 5.07 -4.76 -13.07
C ILE A 28 4.09 -3.59 -13.02
N TYR A 29 3.25 -3.51 -14.04
CA TYR A 29 2.16 -2.56 -14.10
C TYR A 29 0.83 -3.26 -14.35
N GLY A 30 -0.09 -3.13 -13.39
CA GLY A 30 -1.33 -3.89 -13.31
C GLY A 30 -1.27 -4.95 -12.20
N CYS A 31 -2.42 -5.43 -11.78
CA CYS A 31 -2.55 -6.35 -10.68
C CYS A 31 -3.64 -7.38 -10.96
N LEU A 32 -3.51 -8.58 -10.40
CA LEU A 32 -4.53 -9.63 -10.46
C LEU A 32 -5.54 -9.54 -9.29
N GLY A 33 -5.36 -8.57 -8.38
CA GLY A 33 -6.14 -8.44 -7.14
C GLY A 33 -7.60 -8.02 -7.36
N GLY A 34 -8.48 -8.52 -6.50
CA GLY A 34 -9.92 -8.24 -6.54
C GLY A 34 -10.27 -6.76 -6.29
N CYS A 35 -9.46 -6.03 -5.50
CA CYS A 35 -9.68 -4.62 -5.20
C CYS A 35 -9.55 -3.66 -6.40
N MET A 36 -9.08 -4.13 -7.56
CA MET A 36 -8.97 -3.32 -8.77
C MET A 36 -10.30 -2.82 -9.31
N SER A 37 -11.38 -3.54 -9.05
CA SER A 37 -12.72 -3.17 -9.49
C SER A 37 -13.43 -2.17 -8.55
N SER A 38 -12.83 -1.76 -7.43
CA SER A 38 -13.47 -0.89 -6.45
C SER A 38 -12.81 0.50 -6.36
N TYR A 39 -11.82 0.65 -5.50
CA TYR A 39 -11.17 1.94 -5.22
C TYR A 39 -9.72 2.03 -5.70
N CYS A 40 -9.11 0.90 -6.07
CA CYS A 40 -7.70 0.83 -6.37
C CYS A 40 -7.35 1.63 -7.63
N TYR A 41 -6.38 2.55 -7.50
CA TYR A 41 -5.94 3.39 -8.62
C TYR A 41 -5.32 2.59 -9.78
N VAL A 42 -4.78 1.39 -9.52
CA VAL A 42 -4.26 0.51 -10.56
C VAL A 42 -5.38 0.04 -11.49
N GLY A 43 -6.55 -0.25 -10.92
CA GLY A 43 -7.75 -0.62 -11.68
C GLY A 43 -8.28 0.50 -12.57
N ARG A 44 -7.98 1.77 -12.27
CA ARG A 44 -8.35 2.92 -13.10
C ARG A 44 -7.75 2.83 -14.51
N TYR A 45 -6.52 2.35 -14.63
CA TYR A 45 -5.75 2.37 -15.88
C TYR A 45 -5.70 1.03 -16.60
N ASN A 46 -5.76 -0.08 -15.86
CA ASN A 46 -5.60 -1.43 -16.42
C ASN A 46 -6.57 -2.43 -15.78
N HIS A 47 -7.70 -2.67 -16.42
CA HIS A 47 -8.72 -3.60 -15.91
C HIS A 47 -8.53 -5.04 -16.34
N ASP A 48 -7.88 -5.28 -17.49
CA ASP A 48 -7.84 -6.58 -18.16
C ASP A 48 -6.43 -7.10 -18.46
N LYS A 49 -5.40 -6.29 -18.19
CA LYS A 49 -4.01 -6.60 -18.54
C LYS A 49 -3.06 -6.31 -17.40
N VAL A 50 -2.04 -7.17 -17.29
CA VAL A 50 -0.88 -6.95 -16.42
C VAL A 50 0.36 -6.95 -17.31
N TYR A 51 1.13 -5.89 -17.24
CA TYR A 51 2.37 -5.75 -17.97
C TYR A 51 3.56 -6.11 -17.08
N VAL A 52 4.30 -7.13 -17.47
CA VAL A 52 5.51 -7.59 -16.80
C VAL A 52 6.71 -7.08 -17.58
N ASN A 53 7.58 -6.32 -16.90
CA ASN A 53 8.71 -5.69 -17.53
C ASN A 53 9.87 -6.69 -17.73
N GLU A 54 10.32 -6.87 -18.96
CA GLU A 54 11.44 -7.77 -19.31
C GLU A 54 12.81 -7.12 -19.14
N ASN A 55 12.90 -5.81 -19.04
CA ASN A 55 14.17 -5.07 -18.88
C ASN A 55 14.49 -4.77 -17.40
N THR A 56 14.40 -5.78 -16.52
CA THR A 56 14.68 -5.65 -15.08
C THR A 56 16.03 -4.98 -14.79
N ASP A 57 17.07 -5.36 -15.52
CA ASP A 57 18.42 -4.77 -15.33
C ASP A 57 18.43 -3.27 -15.62
N ASP A 58 17.77 -2.83 -16.69
CA ASP A 58 17.66 -1.40 -17.01
C ASP A 58 16.92 -0.62 -15.92
N VAL A 59 15.87 -1.25 -15.31
CA VAL A 59 15.14 -0.68 -14.17
C VAL A 59 16.07 -0.51 -12.98
N LEU A 60 16.83 -1.55 -12.63
CA LEU A 60 17.75 -1.54 -11.49
C LEU A 60 18.90 -0.53 -11.69
N VAL A 61 19.46 -0.45 -12.90
CA VAL A 61 20.48 0.56 -13.25
C VAL A 61 19.90 1.97 -13.15
N SER A 62 18.68 2.18 -13.66
CA SER A 62 18.02 3.49 -13.57
C SER A 62 17.76 3.90 -12.12
N LEU A 63 17.45 2.93 -11.25
CA LEU A 63 17.26 3.16 -9.82
C LEU A 63 18.57 3.59 -9.15
N ILE A 64 19.70 2.91 -9.46
CA ILE A 64 21.02 3.32 -8.97
C ILE A 64 21.33 4.75 -9.40
N ASN A 65 21.19 5.06 -10.67
CA ASN A 65 21.44 6.39 -11.22
C ASN A 65 20.58 7.48 -10.56
N TRP A 66 19.37 7.13 -10.14
CA TRP A 66 18.51 8.03 -9.37
C TRP A 66 19.02 8.21 -7.95
N VAL A 67 19.37 7.11 -7.24
CA VAL A 67 19.89 7.14 -5.86
C VAL A 67 21.20 7.93 -5.77
N ASP A 68 22.09 7.76 -6.73
CA ASP A 68 23.42 8.43 -6.75
C ASP A 68 23.31 9.96 -6.91
N LYS A 69 22.20 10.44 -7.47
CA LYS A 69 21.88 11.88 -7.58
C LYS A 69 21.27 12.45 -6.30
N GLN A 70 20.86 11.60 -5.34
CA GLN A 70 20.24 12.06 -4.12
C GLN A 70 21.29 12.46 -3.07
N PRO A 71 20.99 13.43 -2.20
CA PRO A 71 21.87 13.80 -1.08
C PRO A 71 22.22 12.60 -0.18
N TRP A 72 23.47 12.57 0.31
CA TRP A 72 23.87 11.60 1.31
C TRP A 72 24.80 12.25 2.34
N PRO A 73 24.53 12.11 3.68
CA PRO A 73 23.39 11.40 4.28
C PRO A 73 22.03 11.91 3.83
N LYS A 74 21.02 11.04 3.85
CA LYS A 74 19.66 11.43 3.49
C LYS A 74 19.15 12.52 4.44
N VAL A 75 18.48 13.52 3.91
CA VAL A 75 17.66 14.41 4.73
C VAL A 75 16.46 13.63 5.25
N PRO A 76 16.26 13.54 6.59
CA PRO A 76 15.12 12.81 7.17
C PRO A 76 13.79 13.28 6.59
N ASN A 77 12.92 12.34 6.30
CA ASN A 77 11.57 12.61 5.83
C ASN A 77 10.57 11.58 6.40
N GLN A 78 9.31 11.73 6.06
CA GLN A 78 8.23 10.88 6.54
C GLN A 78 8.36 9.40 6.15
N CYS A 79 9.16 9.07 5.11
CA CYS A 79 9.37 7.70 4.68
C CYS A 79 10.35 6.96 5.58
N ASP A 80 11.48 7.59 5.87
CA ASP A 80 12.54 7.03 6.71
C ASP A 80 13.61 8.11 6.97
N ASP A 81 14.23 8.06 8.15
CA ASP A 81 15.23 9.05 8.57
C ASP A 81 16.60 8.80 7.91
N LYS A 82 16.87 7.58 7.47
CA LYS A 82 18.20 7.14 7.01
C LYS A 82 18.22 6.63 5.58
N TYR A 83 17.21 5.88 5.16
CA TYR A 83 17.20 5.19 3.88
C TYR A 83 16.21 5.81 2.90
N TYR A 84 16.56 5.82 1.61
CA TYR A 84 15.58 6.05 0.54
C TYR A 84 14.70 4.80 0.41
N ILE A 85 13.41 4.96 0.67
CA ILE A 85 12.44 3.88 0.63
C ILE A 85 11.84 3.79 -0.77
N ILE A 86 12.02 2.66 -1.42
CA ILE A 86 11.59 2.43 -2.80
C ILE A 86 10.42 1.44 -2.81
N ASP A 87 9.27 1.89 -3.29
CA ASP A 87 8.09 1.03 -3.42
C ASP A 87 8.17 0.18 -4.69
N ILE A 88 8.55 -1.09 -4.50
CA ILE A 88 8.68 -2.07 -5.59
C ILE A 88 7.34 -2.65 -6.05
N GLY A 89 6.29 -2.48 -5.25
CA GLY A 89 4.92 -2.93 -5.51
C GLY A 89 3.94 -1.81 -5.82
N CYS A 90 4.41 -0.61 -6.22
CA CYS A 90 3.56 0.55 -6.40
C CYS A 90 2.35 0.31 -7.32
N SER A 91 2.51 -0.44 -8.38
CA SER A 91 1.46 -0.70 -9.38
C SER A 91 1.02 -2.16 -9.43
N THR A 92 1.33 -2.94 -8.40
CA THR A 92 0.98 -4.37 -8.33
C THR A 92 1.02 -4.86 -6.88
N ASP A 93 0.52 -6.07 -6.63
CA ASP A 93 0.71 -6.78 -5.37
C ASP A 93 1.84 -7.81 -5.54
N VAL A 94 2.96 -7.63 -4.84
CA VAL A 94 4.19 -8.42 -5.02
C VAL A 94 3.96 -9.91 -4.72
N PRO A 95 3.35 -10.31 -3.59
CA PRO A 95 3.00 -11.70 -3.31
C PRO A 95 2.14 -12.35 -4.40
N LEU A 96 1.09 -11.66 -4.82
CA LEU A 96 0.17 -12.16 -5.85
C LEU A 96 0.87 -12.40 -7.19
N MET A 97 1.92 -11.62 -7.47
CA MET A 97 2.72 -11.71 -8.69
C MET A 97 3.99 -12.56 -8.53
N GLY A 98 4.14 -13.28 -7.41
CA GLY A 98 5.35 -14.04 -7.06
C GLY A 98 5.84 -14.99 -8.14
N LYS A 99 4.90 -15.70 -8.81
CA LYS A 99 5.20 -16.68 -9.87
C LYS A 99 5.49 -16.04 -11.24
N HIS A 100 5.24 -14.75 -11.41
CA HIS A 100 5.29 -14.06 -12.69
C HIS A 100 6.51 -13.17 -12.86
N TYR A 101 7.32 -13.01 -11.81
CA TYR A 101 8.49 -12.15 -11.82
C TYR A 101 9.65 -12.71 -10.98
N ASN A 102 10.87 -12.41 -11.35
CA ASN A 102 12.05 -12.80 -10.58
C ASN A 102 12.29 -11.80 -9.44
N TRP A 103 11.51 -11.92 -8.36
CA TRP A 103 11.63 -11.06 -7.20
C TRP A 103 12.94 -11.24 -6.44
N GLN A 104 13.56 -12.44 -6.46
CA GLN A 104 14.87 -12.66 -5.84
C GLN A 104 15.91 -11.70 -6.44
N LYS A 105 15.91 -11.51 -7.77
CA LYS A 105 16.81 -10.57 -8.42
C LYS A 105 16.59 -9.13 -7.94
N VAL A 106 15.34 -8.74 -7.70
CA VAL A 106 15.00 -7.43 -7.15
C VAL A 106 15.48 -7.33 -5.70
N PHE A 107 15.15 -8.28 -4.84
CA PHE A 107 15.56 -8.27 -3.43
C PHE A 107 17.08 -8.24 -3.29
N ASN A 108 17.82 -9.04 -4.06
CA ASN A 108 19.29 -9.04 -4.05
C ASN A 108 19.87 -7.64 -4.34
N HIS A 109 19.23 -6.88 -5.21
CA HIS A 109 19.68 -5.51 -5.48
C HIS A 109 19.62 -4.62 -4.23
N PHE A 110 18.60 -4.77 -3.38
CA PHE A 110 18.47 -3.99 -2.13
C PHE A 110 19.35 -4.55 -1.02
N ASN A 111 19.57 -5.88 -0.95
CA ASN A 111 20.41 -6.52 0.03
C ASN A 111 21.83 -5.90 0.09
N PHE A 112 22.39 -5.60 -1.08
CA PHE A 112 23.77 -5.12 -1.22
C PHE A 112 23.91 -3.61 -1.37
N ARG A 113 22.87 -2.83 -1.06
CA ARG A 113 22.89 -1.35 -1.21
C ARG A 113 22.67 -0.64 0.12
N ASP A 114 23.60 0.25 0.49
CA ASP A 114 23.61 0.89 1.80
C ASP A 114 22.61 2.05 1.94
N ARG A 115 22.16 2.64 0.83
CA ARG A 115 21.38 3.88 0.83
C ARG A 115 19.87 3.67 0.68
N ILE A 116 19.44 2.49 0.31
CA ILE A 116 18.05 2.17 -0.04
C ILE A 116 17.47 1.00 0.74
N LYS A 117 16.16 1.02 0.89
CA LYS A 117 15.33 -0.12 1.31
C LYS A 117 14.18 -0.31 0.33
N SER A 118 13.77 -1.55 0.11
CA SER A 118 12.53 -1.82 -0.60
C SER A 118 11.32 -1.75 0.32
N THR A 119 10.19 -1.37 -0.25
CA THR A 119 8.88 -1.55 0.40
C THR A 119 7.84 -2.00 -0.62
N PHE A 120 6.80 -2.67 -0.15
CA PHE A 120 5.60 -2.97 -0.93
C PHE A 120 4.40 -3.17 0.01
N ALA A 121 3.20 -2.85 -0.48
CA ALA A 121 1.96 -3.15 0.22
C ALA A 121 1.34 -4.42 -0.35
N THR A 122 0.61 -5.18 0.50
CA THR A 122 -0.08 -6.39 0.05
C THR A 122 -1.39 -6.62 0.78
N LYS A 123 -2.31 -7.27 0.07
CA LYS A 123 -3.56 -7.84 0.57
C LYS A 123 -3.54 -9.38 0.54
N TYR A 124 -2.38 -9.95 0.18
CA TYR A 124 -2.13 -11.39 0.07
C TYR A 124 -0.88 -11.82 0.86
N PRO A 125 -0.76 -11.44 2.15
CA PRO A 125 0.43 -11.80 2.93
C PRO A 125 0.56 -13.32 3.14
N SER A 126 -0.53 -14.09 3.06
CA SER A 126 -0.49 -15.55 3.12
C SER A 126 0.28 -16.17 1.96
N MET A 127 0.26 -15.53 0.79
CA MET A 127 0.96 -15.97 -0.42
C MET A 127 2.45 -15.59 -0.44
N PHE A 128 2.89 -14.73 0.47
CA PHE A 128 4.29 -14.35 0.55
C PHE A 128 5.06 -15.31 1.44
N HIS A 129 6.05 -15.98 0.86
CA HIS A 129 6.92 -16.97 1.51
C HIS A 129 8.34 -16.39 1.64
N PRO A 130 8.60 -15.49 2.64
CA PRO A 130 9.89 -14.81 2.78
C PRO A 130 11.06 -15.79 2.99
N GLU A 131 10.79 -16.97 3.57
CA GLU A 131 11.75 -18.05 3.74
C GLU A 131 12.32 -18.61 2.44
N THR A 132 11.67 -18.34 1.31
CA THR A 132 12.14 -18.77 -0.03
C THR A 132 13.05 -17.75 -0.71
N TYR A 133 13.24 -16.59 -0.09
CA TYR A 133 14.07 -15.51 -0.59
C TYR A 133 15.26 -15.25 0.33
N GLU A 134 16.36 -14.86 -0.28
CA GLU A 134 17.51 -14.30 0.45
C GLU A 134 17.20 -12.83 0.76
N LEU A 135 16.83 -12.52 2.00
CA LEU A 135 16.46 -11.18 2.46
C LEU A 135 17.45 -10.70 3.51
N GLU A 136 18.17 -9.64 3.23
CA GLU A 136 19.07 -9.01 4.21
C GLU A 136 18.25 -8.28 5.30
N PRO A 137 18.53 -8.55 6.59
CA PRO A 137 17.83 -7.91 7.71
C PRO A 137 17.83 -6.37 7.60
N GLY A 138 16.67 -5.77 7.78
CA GLY A 138 16.51 -4.31 7.77
C GLY A 138 16.52 -3.66 6.38
N LYS A 139 16.60 -4.43 5.27
CA LYS A 139 16.59 -3.91 3.89
C LYS A 139 15.21 -3.94 3.21
N HIS A 140 14.26 -4.63 3.80
CA HIS A 140 12.94 -4.84 3.20
C HIS A 140 11.85 -4.51 4.21
N ARG A 141 10.80 -3.84 3.72
CA ARG A 141 9.60 -3.51 4.48
C ARG A 141 8.36 -3.99 3.74
N ILE A 142 7.54 -4.78 4.41
CA ILE A 142 6.21 -5.14 3.93
C ILE A 142 5.16 -4.34 4.68
N ARG A 143 4.13 -3.87 3.96
CA ARG A 143 2.99 -3.17 4.50
C ARG A 143 1.74 -4.02 4.31
N VAL A 144 1.25 -4.63 5.38
CA VAL A 144 0.05 -5.46 5.35
C VAL A 144 -1.17 -4.56 5.40
N SER A 145 -1.99 -4.58 4.35
CA SER A 145 -3.20 -3.75 4.27
C SER A 145 -4.30 -4.36 5.13
N LEU A 146 -4.84 -3.56 6.04
CA LEU A 146 -5.95 -3.94 6.92
C LEU A 146 -7.08 -2.92 6.82
N MET A 147 -8.29 -3.42 6.90
CA MET A 147 -9.55 -2.69 7.12
C MET A 147 -10.53 -3.62 7.84
N PRO A 148 -11.63 -3.14 8.40
CA PRO A 148 -12.67 -4.02 8.92
C PRO A 148 -13.13 -5.06 7.89
N GLN A 149 -13.30 -6.32 8.29
CA GLN A 149 -13.69 -7.42 7.38
C GLN A 149 -14.94 -7.09 6.57
N LYS A 150 -15.93 -6.47 7.20
CA LYS A 150 -17.15 -5.98 6.56
C LYS A 150 -16.89 -5.14 5.30
N TYR A 151 -15.89 -4.26 5.34
CA TYR A 151 -15.53 -3.44 4.18
C TYR A 151 -14.69 -4.23 3.17
N SER A 152 -13.81 -5.09 3.67
CA SER A 152 -12.98 -5.94 2.82
C SER A 152 -13.81 -6.87 1.95
N ASP A 153 -14.89 -7.45 2.49
CA ASP A 153 -15.78 -8.36 1.77
C ASP A 153 -16.39 -7.71 0.52
N VAL A 154 -16.74 -6.42 0.61
CA VAL A 154 -17.32 -5.65 -0.50
C VAL A 154 -16.25 -5.08 -1.43
N LEU A 155 -15.18 -4.51 -0.87
CA LEU A 155 -14.22 -3.70 -1.62
C LEU A 155 -13.01 -4.48 -2.13
N GLU A 156 -12.71 -5.62 -1.52
CA GLU A 156 -11.50 -6.41 -1.79
C GLU A 156 -11.83 -7.89 -2.03
N PRO A 157 -12.78 -8.21 -2.93
CA PRO A 157 -13.16 -9.59 -3.18
C PRO A 157 -11.96 -10.43 -3.60
N ASN A 158 -11.91 -11.69 -3.14
CA ASN A 158 -10.85 -12.65 -3.43
C ASN A 158 -9.45 -12.24 -2.91
N THR A 159 -9.37 -11.40 -1.89
CA THR A 159 -8.13 -11.16 -1.12
C THR A 159 -8.11 -12.04 0.12
N ASP A 160 -6.97 -12.10 0.83
CA ASP A 160 -6.91 -12.81 2.11
C ASP A 160 -7.92 -12.22 3.09
N LEU A 161 -8.53 -13.05 3.93
CA LEU A 161 -9.35 -12.57 5.05
C LEU A 161 -8.52 -11.69 5.98
N ILE A 162 -9.15 -10.72 6.62
CA ILE A 162 -8.43 -9.80 7.51
C ILE A 162 -7.76 -10.56 8.66
N SER A 163 -8.41 -11.58 9.22
CA SER A 163 -7.82 -12.47 10.23
C SER A 163 -6.53 -13.16 9.73
N ASP A 164 -6.53 -13.66 8.49
CA ASP A 164 -5.37 -14.33 7.90
C ASP A 164 -4.22 -13.34 7.66
N ARG A 165 -4.56 -12.09 7.24
CA ARG A 165 -3.57 -11.02 7.11
C ARG A 165 -2.92 -10.70 8.44
N ILE A 166 -3.70 -10.58 9.52
CA ILE A 166 -3.20 -10.31 10.88
C ILE A 166 -2.31 -11.45 11.34
N GLN A 167 -2.76 -12.71 11.22
CA GLN A 167 -1.98 -13.89 11.62
C GLN A 167 -0.68 -14.07 10.84
N SER A 168 -0.58 -13.52 9.64
CA SER A 168 0.65 -13.56 8.84
C SER A 168 1.75 -12.64 9.40
N ILE A 169 1.40 -11.59 10.14
CA ILE A 169 2.35 -10.56 10.58
C ILE A 169 3.49 -11.12 11.44
N PRO A 170 3.25 -11.93 12.49
CA PRO A 170 4.35 -12.47 13.32
C PRO A 170 5.33 -13.37 12.54
N ARG A 171 4.85 -14.07 11.52
CA ARG A 171 5.70 -14.85 10.62
C ARG A 171 6.59 -13.95 9.78
N LEU A 172 6.03 -12.90 9.20
CA LEU A 172 6.74 -11.95 8.33
C LEU A 172 7.80 -11.16 9.10
N GLN A 173 7.54 -10.80 10.36
CA GLN A 173 8.48 -10.06 11.22
C GLN A 173 9.80 -10.80 11.47
N LYS A 174 9.83 -12.13 11.29
CA LYS A 174 11.07 -12.91 11.40
C LYS A 174 12.08 -12.64 10.28
N TYR A 175 11.61 -12.07 9.16
CA TYR A 175 12.41 -11.91 7.94
C TYR A 175 12.56 -10.46 7.50
N MET A 176 11.60 -9.58 7.86
CA MET A 176 11.58 -8.23 7.35
C MET A 176 10.84 -7.26 8.29
N GLU A 177 11.02 -5.97 8.07
CA GLU A 177 10.25 -4.94 8.76
C GLU A 177 8.79 -5.01 8.29
N VAL A 178 7.85 -5.09 9.24
CA VAL A 178 6.41 -5.15 8.94
C VAL A 178 5.74 -3.89 9.45
N HIS A 179 4.93 -3.26 8.60
CA HIS A 179 4.01 -2.20 8.96
C HIS A 179 2.57 -2.62 8.64
N ILE A 180 1.61 -2.03 9.35
CA ILE A 180 0.20 -2.10 8.96
C ILE A 180 -0.13 -0.88 8.11
N ASN A 181 -0.90 -1.11 7.06
CA ASN A 181 -1.47 -0.05 6.22
C ASN A 181 -2.99 -0.06 6.38
N PHE A 182 -3.53 0.79 7.28
CA PHE A 182 -4.96 1.01 7.40
C PHE A 182 -5.44 1.88 6.22
N SER A 183 -5.80 1.23 5.11
CA SER A 183 -6.11 1.92 3.86
C SER A 183 -7.03 1.09 2.94
N PRO A 184 -8.13 1.70 2.49
CA PRO A 184 -8.65 3.00 2.90
C PRO A 184 -9.40 2.94 4.24
N ILE A 185 -9.35 4.05 5.01
CA ILE A 185 -10.25 4.24 6.13
C ILE A 185 -11.54 4.84 5.59
N ILE A 186 -12.67 4.17 5.88
CA ILE A 186 -13.98 4.49 5.35
C ILE A 186 -14.87 5.03 6.46
N TYR A 187 -15.60 6.09 6.14
CA TYR A 187 -16.59 6.71 7.02
C TYR A 187 -17.99 6.21 6.70
N GLU A 188 -18.68 5.71 7.71
CA GLU A 188 -20.11 5.47 7.73
C GLU A 188 -20.63 5.56 9.17
N VAL A 189 -21.94 5.44 9.36
CA VAL A 189 -22.51 5.39 10.71
C VAL A 189 -21.96 4.16 11.45
N GLY A 190 -21.37 4.37 12.63
CA GLY A 190 -20.79 3.29 13.43
C GLY A 190 -19.40 2.81 12.97
N TRP A 191 -18.72 3.52 12.07
CA TRP A 191 -17.42 3.13 11.53
C TRP A 191 -16.34 2.89 12.61
N LEU A 192 -16.36 3.65 13.69
CA LEU A 192 -15.41 3.47 14.81
C LEU A 192 -15.57 2.12 15.51
N ASP A 193 -16.80 1.60 15.61
CA ASP A 193 -17.04 0.29 16.22
C ASP A 193 -16.45 -0.84 15.37
N GLU A 194 -16.47 -0.69 14.05
CA GLU A 194 -15.83 -1.64 13.14
C GLU A 194 -14.30 -1.59 13.25
N TYR A 195 -13.70 -0.40 13.38
CA TYR A 195 -12.26 -0.28 13.63
C TYR A 195 -11.88 -0.74 15.04
N ARG A 196 -12.76 -0.59 16.02
CA ARG A 196 -12.55 -1.14 17.38
C ARG A 196 -12.38 -2.66 17.33
N LYS A 197 -13.27 -3.37 16.65
CA LYS A 197 -13.17 -4.81 16.46
C LYS A 197 -11.85 -5.19 15.78
N LEU A 198 -11.47 -4.48 14.74
CA LEU A 198 -10.20 -4.70 14.04
C LEU A 198 -8.99 -4.52 14.98
N PHE A 199 -9.00 -3.48 15.80
CA PHE A 199 -7.90 -3.23 16.76
C PHE A 199 -7.83 -4.30 17.85
N GLU A 200 -8.98 -4.79 18.31
CA GLU A 200 -9.07 -5.92 19.23
C GLU A 200 -8.43 -7.19 18.64
N GLU A 201 -8.73 -7.50 17.38
CA GLU A 201 -8.13 -8.65 16.68
C GLU A 201 -6.62 -8.48 16.52
N VAL A 202 -6.14 -7.31 16.10
CA VAL A 202 -4.70 -7.01 15.94
C VAL A 202 -3.99 -7.16 17.29
N LYS A 203 -4.56 -6.61 18.37
CA LYS A 203 -4.00 -6.70 19.72
C LYS A 203 -3.99 -8.13 20.26
N ALA A 204 -5.07 -8.87 20.03
CA ALA A 204 -5.18 -10.28 20.44
C ALA A 204 -4.13 -11.17 19.75
N ALA A 205 -3.73 -10.83 18.53
CA ALA A 205 -2.65 -11.51 17.81
C ALA A 205 -1.24 -11.11 18.30
N GLY A 206 -1.13 -10.24 19.30
CA GLY A 206 0.15 -9.75 19.83
C GLY A 206 0.94 -8.87 18.86
N VAL A 207 0.25 -8.27 17.90
CA VAL A 207 0.86 -7.41 16.88
C VAL A 207 0.94 -5.97 17.41
N ASP A 208 2.16 -5.46 17.50
CA ASP A 208 2.47 -4.06 17.80
C ASP A 208 3.56 -3.59 16.82
N VAL A 209 3.15 -2.90 15.77
CA VAL A 209 4.00 -2.45 14.67
C VAL A 209 3.63 -1.04 14.25
N LYS A 210 4.56 -0.37 13.57
CA LYS A 210 4.26 0.92 12.95
C LYS A 210 3.12 0.79 11.94
N CYS A 211 2.33 1.85 11.81
CA CYS A 211 1.22 1.87 10.86
C CYS A 211 1.15 3.15 10.02
N GLU A 212 0.43 3.04 8.94
CA GLU A 212 0.09 4.10 7.99
C GLU A 212 -1.44 4.20 7.93
N CYS A 213 -2.00 5.38 8.09
CA CYS A 213 -3.44 5.58 8.12
C CYS A 213 -3.87 6.48 6.97
N ILE A 214 -4.63 5.94 6.03
CA ILE A 214 -5.01 6.62 4.80
C ILE A 214 -6.54 6.62 4.67
N PHE A 215 -7.15 7.80 4.82
CA PHE A 215 -8.57 7.96 4.56
C PHE A 215 -8.87 7.86 3.07
N LEU A 216 -10.07 7.40 2.77
CA LEU A 216 -10.50 7.16 1.41
C LEU A 216 -10.25 8.37 0.51
N THR A 217 -9.54 8.11 -0.57
CA THR A 217 -9.45 8.97 -1.75
C THR A 217 -9.64 8.07 -2.96
N HIS A 218 -10.59 8.38 -3.81
CA HIS A 218 -10.92 7.54 -4.95
C HIS A 218 -11.31 8.39 -6.18
N ASN A 219 -11.40 7.76 -7.33
CA ASN A 219 -11.69 8.47 -8.57
C ASN A 219 -13.19 8.45 -8.87
N LYS A 220 -13.80 9.60 -9.14
CA LYS A 220 -15.22 9.70 -9.41
C LYS A 220 -15.70 8.83 -10.58
N PHE A 221 -14.90 8.66 -11.62
CA PHE A 221 -15.28 7.86 -12.79
C PHE A 221 -15.25 6.35 -12.53
N GLN A 222 -14.61 5.88 -11.46
CA GLN A 222 -14.68 4.46 -11.09
C GLN A 222 -16.11 4.08 -10.67
N HIS A 223 -16.90 5.02 -10.16
CA HIS A 223 -18.27 4.76 -9.71
C HIS A 223 -19.20 4.30 -10.82
N GLU A 224 -18.97 4.71 -12.07
CA GLU A 224 -19.75 4.23 -13.21
C GLU A 224 -19.61 2.72 -13.44
N ARG A 225 -18.50 2.14 -12.98
CA ARG A 225 -18.15 0.72 -13.15
C ARG A 225 -18.38 -0.11 -11.89
N ASN A 226 -18.54 0.54 -10.76
CA ASN A 226 -18.74 -0.12 -9.47
C ASN A 226 -20.17 -0.65 -9.37
N SER A 227 -20.34 -1.77 -8.65
CA SER A 227 -21.65 -2.23 -8.22
C SER A 227 -22.31 -1.20 -7.29
N GLU A 228 -23.60 -1.32 -7.09
CA GLU A 228 -24.35 -0.44 -6.19
C GLU A 228 -23.79 -0.51 -4.76
N GLU A 229 -23.56 -1.69 -4.24
CA GLU A 229 -22.99 -1.95 -2.92
C GLU A 229 -21.61 -1.29 -2.71
N VAL A 230 -20.71 -1.37 -3.71
CA VAL A 230 -19.42 -0.67 -3.68
C VAL A 230 -19.60 0.85 -3.72
N ARG A 231 -20.56 1.34 -4.51
CA ARG A 231 -20.86 2.79 -4.58
C ARG A 231 -21.40 3.32 -3.26
N GLU A 232 -22.30 2.61 -2.59
CA GLU A 232 -22.84 3.00 -1.28
C GLU A 232 -21.75 3.19 -0.23
N LEU A 233 -20.68 2.35 -0.26
CA LEU A 233 -19.55 2.52 0.64
C LEU A 233 -18.61 3.66 0.26
N LEU A 234 -18.35 3.85 -1.03
CA LEU A 234 -17.29 4.75 -1.49
C LEU A 234 -17.80 6.14 -1.89
N TRP A 235 -19.01 6.24 -2.44
CA TRP A 235 -19.55 7.47 -3.00
C TRP A 235 -20.58 8.12 -2.07
N LYS A 236 -20.18 9.21 -1.44
CA LYS A 236 -21.00 9.99 -0.49
C LYS A 236 -20.84 11.49 -0.80
N PRO A 237 -21.44 11.97 -1.90
CA PRO A 237 -21.21 13.32 -2.41
C PRO A 237 -21.55 14.43 -1.40
N GLU A 238 -22.43 14.16 -0.45
CA GLU A 238 -22.84 15.09 0.61
C GLU A 238 -21.74 15.37 1.66
N ILE A 239 -20.72 14.52 1.72
CA ILE A 239 -19.58 14.65 2.66
C ILE A 239 -18.23 14.55 1.95
N GLN A 240 -18.22 14.62 0.64
CA GLN A 240 -17.01 14.50 -0.19
C GLN A 240 -16.81 15.74 -1.07
N GLU A 241 -15.56 16.06 -1.30
CA GLU A 241 -15.13 17.18 -2.14
C GLU A 241 -14.10 16.73 -3.19
N ALA A 242 -13.94 17.50 -4.25
CA ALA A 242 -12.87 17.30 -5.22
C ALA A 242 -11.50 17.45 -4.52
N LYS A 243 -10.59 16.54 -4.82
CA LYS A 243 -9.21 16.67 -4.40
C LYS A 243 -8.49 17.56 -5.39
N ASP A 244 -8.09 18.75 -4.94
CA ASP A 244 -7.23 19.63 -5.74
C ASP A 244 -5.84 18.98 -5.92
N SER A 245 -5.59 18.45 -7.12
CA SER A 245 -4.35 17.74 -7.45
C SER A 245 -4.15 17.75 -8.96
N GLU A 246 -3.02 18.31 -9.40
CA GLU A 246 -2.62 18.33 -10.81
C GLU A 246 -2.57 16.91 -11.42
N TYR A 247 -2.12 15.92 -10.65
CA TYR A 247 -1.92 14.55 -11.14
C TYR A 247 -3.17 13.66 -11.03
N ALA A 248 -4.17 14.09 -10.30
CA ALA A 248 -5.41 13.32 -10.10
C ALA A 248 -6.63 14.26 -9.93
N PRO A 249 -6.97 15.05 -10.96
CA PRO A 249 -8.00 16.08 -10.87
C PRO A 249 -9.41 15.53 -10.61
N ASP A 250 -9.65 14.26 -10.98
CA ASP A 250 -10.95 13.60 -10.81
C ASP A 250 -11.06 12.81 -9.50
N ASN A 251 -10.05 12.90 -8.64
CA ASN A 251 -10.14 12.26 -7.35
C ASN A 251 -10.99 13.07 -6.39
N ILE A 252 -11.73 12.36 -5.56
CA ILE A 252 -12.54 12.88 -4.46
C ILE A 252 -12.05 12.35 -3.15
N ARG A 253 -12.28 13.12 -2.09
CA ARG A 253 -11.91 12.81 -0.71
C ARG A 253 -13.00 13.29 0.24
N TYR A 254 -12.95 12.88 1.49
CA TYR A 254 -13.79 13.49 2.51
C TYR A 254 -13.49 14.98 2.65
N GLU A 255 -14.54 15.77 2.90
CA GLU A 255 -14.42 17.20 3.20
C GLU A 255 -13.43 17.43 4.34
N TRP A 256 -12.71 18.56 4.25
CA TRP A 256 -11.60 18.81 5.18
C TRP A 256 -12.02 18.82 6.65
N GLN A 257 -13.17 19.42 6.98
CA GLN A 257 -13.63 19.49 8.38
C GLN A 257 -13.99 18.12 8.92
N LEU A 258 -14.76 17.33 8.17
CA LEU A 258 -15.07 15.94 8.52
C LEU A 258 -13.79 15.13 8.67
N LYS A 259 -12.89 15.24 7.73
CA LYS A 259 -11.61 14.50 7.77
C LYS A 259 -10.78 14.83 9.02
N LYS A 260 -10.73 16.09 9.45
CA LYS A 260 -10.06 16.47 10.71
C LYS A 260 -10.69 15.78 11.92
N GLN A 261 -12.03 15.73 11.96
CA GLN A 261 -12.73 15.02 13.03
C GLN A 261 -12.44 13.52 12.98
N MET A 262 -12.51 12.91 11.80
CA MET A 262 -12.18 11.50 11.61
C MET A 262 -10.75 11.15 12.08
N ILE A 263 -9.77 11.99 11.74
CA ILE A 263 -8.38 11.82 12.20
C ILE A 263 -8.31 11.81 13.72
N LYS A 264 -8.98 12.76 14.37
CA LYS A 264 -9.01 12.85 15.82
C LYS A 264 -9.66 11.61 16.44
N ASP A 265 -10.83 11.21 15.94
CA ASP A 265 -11.60 10.09 16.49
C ASP A 265 -10.86 8.76 16.29
N PHE A 266 -10.28 8.56 15.09
CA PHE A 266 -9.47 7.37 14.80
C PHE A 266 -8.23 7.30 15.69
N THR A 267 -7.52 8.43 15.88
CA THR A 267 -6.32 8.47 16.73
C THR A 267 -6.66 8.22 18.20
N ASN A 268 -7.77 8.77 18.67
CA ASN A 268 -8.25 8.51 20.04
C ASN A 268 -8.56 7.03 20.24
N LEU A 269 -9.33 6.43 19.32
CA LEU A 269 -9.64 5.00 19.36
C LEU A 269 -8.37 4.14 19.28
N TYR A 270 -7.45 4.47 18.35
CA TYR A 270 -6.18 3.76 18.21
C TYR A 270 -5.37 3.76 19.51
N SER A 271 -5.36 4.90 20.21
CA SER A 271 -4.63 5.09 21.48
C SER A 271 -5.18 4.26 22.64
N GLU A 272 -6.40 3.74 22.55
CA GLU A 272 -6.95 2.79 23.54
C GLU A 272 -6.26 1.40 23.45
N TYR A 273 -5.65 1.08 22.32
CA TYR A 273 -5.08 -0.24 22.02
C TYR A 273 -3.57 -0.23 21.83
N PHE A 274 -3.00 0.84 21.26
CA PHE A 274 -1.62 0.92 20.79
C PHE A 274 -1.00 2.27 21.13
N ASP A 275 0.34 2.35 21.10
CA ASP A 275 1.06 3.61 21.19
C ASP A 275 0.77 4.47 19.94
N PRO A 276 0.21 5.69 20.07
CA PRO A 276 0.01 6.58 18.94
C PRO A 276 1.32 6.99 18.23
N GLY A 277 2.48 6.85 18.90
CA GLY A 277 3.80 7.02 18.29
C GLY A 277 4.11 6.00 17.18
N ASN A 278 3.35 4.91 17.10
CA ASN A 278 3.44 3.94 16.00
C ASN A 278 2.79 4.45 14.70
N ILE A 279 1.97 5.50 14.74
CA ILE A 279 1.39 6.11 13.54
C ILE A 279 2.45 6.94 12.83
N ARG A 280 2.98 6.42 11.73
CA ARG A 280 3.98 7.11 10.90
C ARG A 280 3.39 8.34 10.21
N TYR A 281 2.17 8.21 9.73
CA TYR A 281 1.37 9.30 9.18
C TYR A 281 -0.11 8.93 9.13
N ILE A 282 -0.94 9.97 9.13
CA ILE A 282 -2.38 9.88 9.01
C ILE A 282 -2.89 11.01 8.12
N PHE A 283 -3.64 10.70 7.08
CA PHE A 283 -4.17 11.73 6.17
C PHE A 283 -5.43 11.30 5.39
#